data_cc73d48cc64c21d2c0bdb64c6f64a282
#
_entry.id   cc73d48cc64c21d2c0bdb64c6f64a282
#
_cell.length_a   1.000
_cell.length_b   1.000
_cell.length_c   1.000
_cell.angle_alpha   90.00
_cell.angle_beta   90.00
_cell.angle_gamma   90.00
#
_symmetry.space_group_name_H-M   'P 1'
#
loop_
_entity.id
_entity.type
_entity.pdbx_description
1 polymer ?
#
loop_
_entity_poly.entity_id
_entity_poly.type
_entity_poly.pdbx_seq_one_letter_code
_entity_poly.pdbx_strand_id
1 'polypeptide(L)'
;MINALLVAVSEEQLRSNLRGDLPLVILGSIIAAIGVAAVVVHLSRWQSGERVLLWFGLFAGPYGLRLLMNTIPFQLAFGEPQGFWPFINKLVEFATLVPALLLFQDFYGKGWRSSVRWLIGAYVVFATLAFASIVIQRRPDLFPAAGIGTVFLLPAILLLGRLMGYKPPHVQDRGVLSLGLLALFLTFAHDRIASTRLFGWHADTEPYGLFVLICCLGYVATRRVLANEGLLVSLGEEMRAASRIQNSILPSTIPEIGSFHLAVQYAPMTAVAGDFYDFLVIRPGCLGIVVADVTGHGVPAALVASMVKVAVSAHMDLGAEPGKVIAGLNSTLCRQAHGQYATAAYVFLDQARRMGCYSAAGHPPLLLWHRAARTLLELNETGLLLGVRSNEEYAQTEFSLETGDRLLVYTDGLIEAVNARGEEFGEAKLGEFIATHQDLPAEQFAERLLDEVLRWPKNGSTRAQADDITVVVIDIGSMPE
;
A
#
# COMPACT_ATOMS: atom_id res chain seq x y z
N MET A 1 26.76 42.64 -35.65
CA MET A 1 27.07 42.89 -34.23
C MET A 1 27.81 41.72 -33.56
N ILE A 2 27.50 40.46 -33.85
CA ILE A 2 28.26 39.30 -33.36
C ILE A 2 29.73 39.33 -33.80
N ASN A 3 30.03 39.69 -35.05
CA ASN A 3 31.40 39.85 -35.54
C ASN A 3 32.16 41.02 -34.91
N ALA A 4 31.49 42.06 -34.40
CA ALA A 4 32.14 43.18 -33.73
C ALA A 4 32.52 42.88 -32.26
N LEU A 5 31.77 42.02 -31.56
CA LEU A 5 32.14 41.55 -30.21
C LEU A 5 33.23 40.48 -30.23
N LEU A 6 33.24 39.61 -31.24
CA LEU A 6 34.30 38.60 -31.43
C LEU A 6 35.66 39.19 -31.79
N VAL A 7 35.69 40.38 -32.42
CA VAL A 7 36.92 41.10 -32.76
C VAL A 7 37.54 41.84 -31.54
N ALA A 8 36.78 42.06 -30.46
CA ALA A 8 37.25 42.83 -29.30
C ALA A 8 37.83 41.98 -28.15
N VAL A 9 37.62 40.65 -28.15
CA VAL A 9 38.15 39.78 -27.11
C VAL A 9 39.40 39.06 -27.62
N SER A 10 40.56 39.31 -26.99
CA SER A 10 41.78 38.57 -27.34
C SER A 10 41.57 37.06 -27.10
N GLU A 11 42.24 36.22 -27.94
CA GLU A 11 42.16 34.73 -27.79
C GLU A 11 42.56 34.28 -26.36
N GLU A 12 43.46 35.02 -25.76
CA GLU A 12 43.92 34.78 -24.39
C GLU A 12 42.83 35.07 -23.34
N GLN A 13 42.06 36.12 -23.57
CA GLN A 13 40.93 36.52 -22.73
C GLN A 13 39.77 35.53 -22.83
N LEU A 14 39.50 35.00 -24.03
CA LEU A 14 38.50 33.94 -24.25
C LEU A 14 38.93 32.64 -23.56
N ARG A 15 40.20 32.24 -23.69
CA ARG A 15 40.75 31.06 -22.99
C ARG A 15 40.71 31.19 -21.47
N SER A 16 40.99 32.38 -20.93
CA SER A 16 40.91 32.67 -19.51
C SER A 16 39.46 32.53 -18.98
N ASN A 17 38.51 33.11 -19.70
CA ASN A 17 37.07 33.04 -19.35
C ASN A 17 36.53 31.62 -19.45
N LEU A 18 36.87 30.84 -20.50
CA LEU A 18 36.48 29.44 -20.63
C LEU A 18 37.04 28.57 -19.51
N ARG A 19 38.29 28.82 -19.07
CA ARG A 19 38.91 28.12 -17.93
C ARG A 19 38.22 28.50 -16.62
N GLY A 20 37.79 29.74 -16.44
CA GLY A 20 37.06 30.23 -15.27
C GLY A 20 35.71 29.55 -15.12
N ASP A 21 35.00 29.30 -16.22
CA ASP A 21 33.68 28.69 -16.20
C ASP A 21 33.70 27.15 -16.11
N LEU A 22 34.85 26.50 -16.36
CA LEU A 22 34.96 25.04 -16.37
C LEU A 22 34.44 24.36 -15.10
N PRO A 23 34.74 24.86 -13.88
CA PRO A 23 34.18 24.28 -12.64
C PRO A 23 32.64 24.34 -12.60
N LEU A 24 32.03 25.43 -13.07
CA LEU A 24 30.57 25.59 -13.11
C LEU A 24 29.93 24.70 -14.18
N VAL A 25 30.59 24.50 -15.32
CA VAL A 25 30.13 23.54 -16.35
C VAL A 25 30.11 22.12 -15.80
N ILE A 26 31.20 21.69 -15.13
CA ILE A 26 31.29 20.36 -14.53
C ILE A 26 30.23 20.21 -13.44
N LEU A 27 30.14 21.16 -12.54
CA LEU A 27 29.19 21.15 -11.43
C LEU A 27 27.74 21.13 -11.92
N GLY A 28 27.39 22.00 -12.87
CA GLY A 28 26.06 22.07 -13.46
C GLY A 28 25.66 20.77 -14.17
N SER A 29 26.60 20.17 -14.91
CA SER A 29 26.39 18.89 -15.59
C SER A 29 26.14 17.74 -14.61
N ILE A 30 26.94 17.65 -13.55
CA ILE A 30 26.78 16.64 -12.49
C ILE A 30 25.41 16.79 -11.79
N ILE A 31 25.06 18.00 -11.37
CA ILE A 31 23.80 18.29 -10.69
C ILE A 31 22.61 17.97 -11.61
N ALA A 32 22.66 18.38 -12.89
CA ALA A 32 21.61 18.08 -13.85
C ALA A 32 21.42 16.56 -14.04
N ALA A 33 22.53 15.82 -14.20
CA ALA A 33 22.50 14.36 -14.34
C ALA A 33 21.91 13.66 -13.10
N ILE A 34 22.29 14.09 -11.90
CA ILE A 34 21.72 13.59 -10.63
C ILE A 34 20.21 13.86 -10.58
N GLY A 35 19.79 15.06 -10.98
CA GLY A 35 18.37 15.42 -11.01
C GLY A 35 17.56 14.55 -11.95
N VAL A 36 18.05 14.34 -13.18
CA VAL A 36 17.40 13.45 -14.16
C VAL A 36 17.37 12.01 -13.65
N ALA A 37 18.46 11.49 -13.11
CA ALA A 37 18.51 10.13 -12.54
C ALA A 37 17.47 9.95 -11.44
N ALA A 38 17.31 10.92 -10.54
CA ALA A 38 16.31 10.86 -9.47
C ALA A 38 14.87 10.80 -9.99
N VAL A 39 14.55 11.58 -11.05
CA VAL A 39 13.23 11.53 -11.72
C VAL A 39 13.00 10.17 -12.37
N VAL A 40 13.98 9.64 -13.09
CA VAL A 40 13.89 8.32 -13.75
C VAL A 40 13.65 7.22 -12.72
N VAL A 41 14.40 7.23 -11.61
CA VAL A 41 14.19 6.27 -10.51
C VAL A 41 12.78 6.40 -9.90
N HIS A 42 12.29 7.64 -9.70
CA HIS A 42 10.91 7.83 -9.23
C HIS A 42 9.88 7.28 -10.21
N LEU A 43 10.03 7.53 -11.51
CA LEU A 43 9.10 7.04 -12.53
C LEU A 43 9.10 5.51 -12.63
N SER A 44 10.26 4.85 -12.48
CA SER A 44 10.35 3.39 -12.44
C SER A 44 9.67 2.79 -11.20
N ARG A 45 9.45 3.59 -10.16
CA ARG A 45 8.85 3.21 -8.86
C ARG A 45 7.54 3.93 -8.58
N TRP A 46 6.81 4.34 -9.61
CA TRP A 46 5.58 5.13 -9.49
C TRP A 46 4.55 4.57 -8.51
N GLN A 47 4.49 3.24 -8.40
CA GLN A 47 3.56 2.54 -7.51
C GLN A 47 3.91 2.67 -6.02
N SER A 48 5.13 3.06 -5.66
CA SER A 48 5.53 3.20 -4.25
C SER A 48 4.94 4.41 -3.53
N GLY A 49 4.34 5.36 -4.27
CA GLY A 49 3.73 6.59 -3.71
C GLY A 49 4.72 7.59 -3.11
N GLU A 50 6.01 7.31 -3.09
CA GLU A 50 7.04 8.19 -2.54
C GLU A 50 7.41 9.30 -3.51
N ARG A 51 7.23 10.56 -3.10
CA ARG A 51 7.46 11.76 -3.92
C ARG A 51 8.81 12.44 -3.66
N VAL A 52 9.57 11.97 -2.68
CA VAL A 52 10.83 12.61 -2.25
C VAL A 52 11.84 12.70 -3.39
N LEU A 53 12.04 11.60 -4.14
CA LEU A 53 12.93 11.57 -5.31
C LEU A 53 12.43 12.46 -6.44
N LEU A 54 11.12 12.59 -6.63
CA LEU A 54 10.53 13.50 -7.62
C LEU A 54 10.88 14.94 -7.29
N TRP A 55 10.58 15.39 -6.07
CA TRP A 55 10.87 16.76 -5.66
C TRP A 55 12.37 17.06 -5.69
N PHE A 56 13.20 16.09 -5.27
CA PHE A 56 14.64 16.21 -5.35
C PHE A 56 15.13 16.38 -6.80
N GLY A 57 14.64 15.56 -7.72
CA GLY A 57 15.03 15.62 -9.13
C GLY A 57 14.55 16.90 -9.83
N LEU A 58 13.30 17.34 -9.55
CA LEU A 58 12.73 18.59 -10.06
C LEU A 58 13.40 19.85 -9.47
N PHE A 59 14.07 19.72 -8.34
CA PHE A 59 14.92 20.76 -7.78
C PHE A 59 16.32 20.76 -8.41
N ALA A 60 17.02 19.62 -8.36
CA ALA A 60 18.42 19.50 -8.77
C ALA A 60 18.59 19.65 -10.29
N GLY A 61 17.76 19.00 -11.11
CA GLY A 61 17.89 19.01 -12.57
C GLY A 61 17.82 20.41 -13.18
N PRO A 62 16.73 21.17 -12.97
CA PRO A 62 16.62 22.54 -13.46
C PRO A 62 17.69 23.49 -12.89
N TYR A 63 18.09 23.29 -11.62
CA TYR A 63 19.16 24.10 -11.05
C TYR A 63 20.51 23.86 -11.75
N GLY A 64 20.87 22.59 -12.01
CA GLY A 64 22.06 22.24 -12.78
C GLY A 64 22.02 22.83 -14.19
N LEU A 65 20.87 22.77 -14.87
CA LEU A 65 20.68 23.42 -16.18
C LEU A 65 20.86 24.93 -16.09
N ARG A 66 20.33 25.56 -15.05
CA ARG A 66 20.53 27.02 -14.83
C ARG A 66 21.99 27.39 -14.67
N LEU A 67 22.77 26.59 -13.94
CA LEU A 67 24.22 26.82 -13.83
C LEU A 67 24.90 26.78 -15.20
N LEU A 68 24.55 25.78 -16.03
CA LEU A 68 25.09 25.67 -17.40
C LEU A 68 24.72 26.87 -18.26
N MET A 69 23.47 27.32 -18.23
CA MET A 69 22.97 28.46 -19.02
C MET A 69 23.71 29.78 -18.73
N ASN A 70 24.28 29.90 -17.53
CA ASN A 70 25.02 31.09 -17.12
C ASN A 70 26.50 31.04 -17.53
N THR A 71 26.98 29.96 -18.16
CA THR A 71 28.38 29.81 -18.58
C THR A 71 28.60 30.28 -20.01
N ILE A 72 29.80 30.82 -20.31
CA ILE A 72 30.22 31.26 -21.65
C ILE A 72 30.16 30.13 -22.68
N PRO A 73 30.63 28.89 -22.39
CA PRO A 73 30.51 27.77 -23.33
C PRO A 73 29.08 27.51 -23.80
N PHE A 74 28.10 27.57 -22.89
CA PHE A 74 26.70 27.40 -23.24
C PHE A 74 26.17 28.54 -24.12
N GLN A 75 26.50 29.80 -23.77
CA GLN A 75 26.08 30.98 -24.52
C GLN A 75 26.68 30.99 -25.92
N LEU A 76 27.94 30.56 -26.09
CA LEU A 76 28.58 30.44 -27.40
C LEU A 76 27.97 29.31 -28.25
N ALA A 77 27.60 28.16 -27.63
CA ALA A 77 27.03 27.01 -28.34
C ALA A 77 25.62 27.27 -28.88
N PHE A 78 24.80 27.97 -28.09
CA PHE A 78 23.37 28.18 -28.40
C PHE A 78 23.06 29.59 -28.96
N GLY A 79 24.09 30.44 -29.12
CA GLY A 79 23.97 31.81 -29.54
C GLY A 79 23.46 32.74 -28.43
N GLU A 80 23.63 34.06 -28.61
CA GLU A 80 22.91 35.05 -27.79
C GLU A 80 21.55 35.36 -28.45
N PRO A 81 20.45 34.72 -28.04
CA PRO A 81 19.14 35.26 -28.34
C PRO A 81 18.97 36.44 -27.38
N GLN A 82 19.32 37.63 -27.84
CA GLN A 82 19.09 38.87 -27.11
C GLN A 82 17.61 38.95 -26.71
N GLY A 83 17.33 38.58 -25.46
CA GLY A 83 16.01 38.65 -24.87
C GLY A 83 15.36 37.35 -24.42
N PHE A 84 15.66 36.16 -24.96
CA PHE A 84 14.95 34.91 -24.59
C PHE A 84 15.58 34.19 -23.38
N TRP A 85 16.88 33.95 -23.40
CA TRP A 85 17.57 33.21 -22.32
C TRP A 85 17.46 33.85 -20.93
N PRO A 86 17.52 35.19 -20.77
CA PRO A 86 17.31 35.81 -19.46
C PRO A 86 15.94 35.53 -18.87
N PHE A 87 14.89 35.46 -19.71
CA PHE A 87 13.54 35.10 -19.26
C PHE A 87 13.44 33.63 -18.84
N ILE A 88 14.02 32.71 -19.64
CA ILE A 88 14.06 31.28 -19.30
C ILE A 88 14.84 31.06 -18.01
N ASN A 89 15.99 31.69 -17.84
CA ASN A 89 16.81 31.61 -16.63
C ASN A 89 16.00 32.07 -15.40
N LYS A 90 15.24 33.17 -15.52
CA LYS A 90 14.35 33.62 -14.43
C LYS A 90 13.18 32.66 -14.16
N LEU A 91 12.58 32.10 -15.20
CA LEU A 91 11.53 31.10 -15.05
C LEU A 91 12.05 29.87 -14.28
N VAL A 92 13.23 29.36 -14.68
CA VAL A 92 13.88 28.23 -14.02
C VAL A 92 14.23 28.56 -12.57
N GLU A 93 14.73 29.78 -12.29
CA GLU A 93 15.01 30.26 -10.93
C GLU A 93 13.77 30.19 -10.03
N PHE A 94 12.64 30.72 -10.49
CA PHE A 94 11.40 30.70 -9.73
C PHE A 94 10.82 29.28 -9.60
N ALA A 95 10.83 28.50 -10.69
CA ALA A 95 10.26 27.17 -10.72
C ALA A 95 11.04 26.18 -9.84
N THR A 96 12.36 26.32 -9.74
CA THR A 96 13.24 25.41 -8.99
C THR A 96 12.97 25.43 -7.48
N LEU A 97 12.54 26.58 -6.95
CA LEU A 97 12.37 26.73 -5.51
C LEU A 97 11.11 26.02 -4.98
N VAL A 98 10.08 25.84 -5.81
CA VAL A 98 8.85 25.15 -5.42
C VAL A 98 9.12 23.67 -5.03
N PRO A 99 9.77 22.86 -5.90
CA PRO A 99 10.16 21.49 -5.51
C PRO A 99 11.09 21.45 -4.29
N ALA A 100 12.00 22.41 -4.14
CA ALA A 100 12.85 22.50 -2.96
C ALA A 100 12.03 22.69 -1.67
N LEU A 101 11.05 23.60 -1.67
CA LEU A 101 10.16 23.82 -0.52
C LEU A 101 9.27 22.60 -0.23
N LEU A 102 8.78 21.91 -1.28
CA LEU A 102 8.02 20.67 -1.14
C LEU A 102 8.88 19.56 -0.54
N LEU A 103 10.13 19.43 -0.98
CA LEU A 103 11.08 18.48 -0.41
C LEU A 103 11.34 18.78 1.09
N PHE A 104 11.52 20.03 1.44
CA PHE A 104 11.66 20.44 2.86
C PHE A 104 10.38 20.16 3.67
N GLN A 105 9.20 20.35 3.09
CA GLN A 105 7.94 19.98 3.75
C GLN A 105 7.87 18.47 4.03
N ASP A 106 8.36 17.63 3.12
CA ASP A 106 8.39 16.17 3.33
C ASP A 106 9.36 15.76 4.45
N PHE A 107 10.46 16.51 4.66
CA PHE A 107 11.41 16.24 5.73
C PHE A 107 11.02 16.86 7.08
N TYR A 108 10.54 18.09 7.10
CA TYR A 108 10.26 18.84 8.32
C TYR A 108 8.77 18.91 8.68
N GLY A 109 7.90 18.36 7.82
CA GLY A 109 6.46 18.39 7.99
C GLY A 109 5.84 19.75 7.62
N LYS A 110 4.56 19.89 7.93
CA LYS A 110 3.76 21.09 7.58
C LYS A 110 4.20 22.37 8.30
N GLY A 111 5.07 22.26 9.30
CA GLY A 111 5.45 23.36 10.18
C GLY A 111 4.37 23.71 11.21
N TRP A 112 4.71 24.64 12.15
CA TRP A 112 3.76 25.13 13.13
C TRP A 112 2.55 25.79 12.46
N ARG A 113 1.34 25.39 12.80
CA ARG A 113 0.08 25.85 12.16
C ARG A 113 0.12 25.81 10.62
N SER A 114 0.80 24.84 10.05
CA SER A 114 1.00 24.71 8.60
C SER A 114 1.79 25.85 7.94
N SER A 115 2.69 26.51 8.68
CA SER A 115 3.47 27.66 8.20
C SER A 115 4.29 27.38 6.96
N VAL A 116 4.83 26.16 6.79
CA VAL A 116 5.58 25.75 5.59
C VAL A 116 4.63 25.70 4.37
N ARG A 117 3.42 25.20 4.53
CA ARG A 117 2.42 25.19 3.41
C ARG A 117 2.02 26.59 3.01
N TRP A 118 1.80 27.50 3.98
CA TRP A 118 1.51 28.90 3.69
C TRP A 118 2.66 29.59 2.99
N LEU A 119 3.92 29.29 3.37
CA LEU A 119 5.11 29.80 2.70
C LEU A 119 5.15 29.34 1.22
N ILE A 120 4.89 28.04 0.96
CA ILE A 120 4.83 27.51 -0.40
C ILE A 120 3.76 28.23 -1.22
N GLY A 121 2.54 28.34 -0.68
CA GLY A 121 1.44 29.04 -1.36
C GLY A 121 1.76 30.51 -1.67
N ALA A 122 2.27 31.23 -0.68
CA ALA A 122 2.68 32.63 -0.83
C ALA A 122 3.79 32.76 -1.87
N TYR A 123 4.77 31.85 -1.86
CA TYR A 123 5.85 31.87 -2.84
C TYR A 123 5.36 31.60 -4.27
N VAL A 124 4.46 30.62 -4.46
CA VAL A 124 3.89 30.33 -5.78
C VAL A 124 3.16 31.55 -6.35
N VAL A 125 2.33 32.22 -5.54
CA VAL A 125 1.65 33.45 -5.93
C VAL A 125 2.65 34.55 -6.27
N PHE A 126 3.63 34.77 -5.41
CA PHE A 126 4.69 35.77 -5.65
C PHE A 126 5.47 35.47 -6.95
N ALA A 127 5.92 34.22 -7.14
CA ALA A 127 6.69 33.81 -8.32
C ALA A 127 5.90 34.00 -9.62
N THR A 128 4.60 33.68 -9.59
CA THR A 128 3.70 33.85 -10.74
C THR A 128 3.53 35.33 -11.08
N LEU A 129 3.25 36.18 -10.08
CA LEU A 129 3.07 37.62 -10.28
C LEU A 129 4.38 38.30 -10.70
N ALA A 130 5.50 37.94 -10.09
CA ALA A 130 6.81 38.44 -10.41
C ALA A 130 7.21 38.09 -11.86
N PHE A 131 7.03 36.84 -12.27
CA PHE A 131 7.30 36.37 -13.61
C PHE A 131 6.40 37.08 -14.66
N ALA A 132 5.10 37.19 -14.37
CA ALA A 132 4.19 37.95 -15.22
C ALA A 132 4.62 39.41 -15.38
N SER A 133 5.04 40.08 -14.31
CA SER A 133 5.56 41.44 -14.32
C SER A 133 6.83 41.56 -15.17
N ILE A 134 7.76 40.60 -15.06
CA ILE A 134 8.99 40.55 -15.88
C ILE A 134 8.66 40.43 -17.35
N VAL A 135 7.70 39.58 -17.73
CA VAL A 135 7.28 39.40 -19.14
C VAL A 135 6.60 40.64 -19.68
N ILE A 136 5.65 41.24 -18.93
CA ILE A 136 4.89 42.42 -19.34
C ILE A 136 5.83 43.61 -19.55
N GLN A 137 6.76 43.84 -18.61
CA GLN A 137 7.68 44.96 -18.67
C GLN A 137 8.91 44.68 -19.52
N ARG A 138 9.08 43.44 -20.04
CA ARG A 138 10.26 43.00 -20.80
C ARG A 138 11.58 43.28 -20.09
N ARG A 139 11.58 43.17 -18.74
CA ARG A 139 12.72 43.46 -17.87
C ARG A 139 13.09 42.25 -17.02
N PRO A 140 13.99 41.35 -17.45
CA PRO A 140 14.43 40.19 -16.72
C PRO A 140 15.21 40.51 -15.44
N ASP A 141 15.72 41.72 -15.33
CA ASP A 141 16.46 42.28 -14.18
C ASP A 141 15.54 42.70 -13.00
N LEU A 142 14.21 42.76 -13.22
CA LEU A 142 13.27 42.97 -12.12
C LEU A 142 13.38 41.79 -11.14
N PHE A 143 13.38 42.09 -9.86
CA PHE A 143 13.50 41.10 -8.79
C PHE A 143 14.83 40.29 -8.77
N PRO A 144 15.99 40.98 -8.74
CA PRO A 144 17.31 40.31 -8.77
C PRO A 144 17.57 39.36 -7.58
N ALA A 145 16.84 39.54 -6.51
CA ALA A 145 17.03 38.82 -5.25
C ALA A 145 15.80 37.96 -4.81
N ALA A 146 14.90 37.63 -5.72
CA ALA A 146 13.63 36.96 -5.40
C ALA A 146 13.79 35.59 -4.70
N GLY A 147 14.86 34.82 -5.03
CA GLY A 147 15.18 33.56 -4.39
C GLY A 147 15.82 33.69 -3.01
N ILE A 148 16.44 34.83 -2.72
CA ILE A 148 17.22 35.04 -1.48
C ILE A 148 16.34 35.05 -0.25
N GLY A 149 15.18 35.70 -0.32
CA GLY A 149 14.26 35.79 0.84
C GLY A 149 13.82 34.44 1.35
N THR A 150 13.61 33.46 0.47
CA THR A 150 13.15 32.14 0.87
C THR A 150 14.23 31.29 1.53
N VAL A 151 15.51 31.48 1.17
CA VAL A 151 16.64 30.79 1.81
C VAL A 151 16.74 31.18 3.30
N PHE A 152 16.37 32.41 3.67
CA PHE A 152 16.36 32.86 5.06
C PHE A 152 15.01 32.62 5.76
N LEU A 153 13.90 32.79 5.04
CA LEU A 153 12.56 32.62 5.64
C LEU A 153 12.30 31.18 6.10
N LEU A 154 12.74 30.18 5.35
CA LEU A 154 12.50 28.78 5.70
C LEU A 154 13.18 28.39 7.03
N PRO A 155 14.50 28.60 7.24
CA PRO A 155 15.15 28.34 8.53
C PRO A 155 14.54 29.17 9.67
N ALA A 156 14.18 30.42 9.42
CA ALA A 156 13.55 31.30 10.41
C ALA A 156 12.18 30.77 10.86
N ILE A 157 11.34 30.32 9.91
CA ILE A 157 10.05 29.70 10.20
C ILE A 157 10.20 28.40 10.98
N LEU A 158 11.17 27.55 10.60
CA LEU A 158 11.46 26.31 11.32
C LEU A 158 11.97 26.56 12.73
N LEU A 159 12.85 27.54 12.91
CA LEU A 159 13.36 27.95 14.22
C LEU A 159 12.24 28.50 15.10
N LEU A 160 11.43 29.43 14.57
CA LEU A 160 10.29 30.00 15.29
C LEU A 160 9.28 28.92 15.67
N GLY A 161 8.95 28.01 14.74
CA GLY A 161 8.09 26.88 15.01
C GLY A 161 8.60 26.02 16.17
N ARG A 162 9.92 25.79 16.22
CA ARG A 162 10.58 25.04 17.30
C ARG A 162 10.48 25.75 18.65
N LEU A 163 10.69 27.07 18.69
CA LEU A 163 10.49 27.89 19.85
C LEU A 163 9.05 27.88 20.34
N MET A 164 8.08 27.74 19.42
CA MET A 164 6.65 27.62 19.72
C MET A 164 6.21 26.18 20.04
N GLY A 165 7.14 25.26 20.29
CA GLY A 165 6.87 23.88 20.71
C GLY A 165 6.54 22.91 19.56
N TYR A 166 6.70 23.28 18.29
CA TYR A 166 6.54 22.36 17.18
C TYR A 166 7.62 21.28 17.19
N LYS A 167 7.19 20.02 17.28
CA LYS A 167 8.07 18.85 17.14
C LYS A 167 7.96 18.35 15.70
N PRO A 168 8.97 18.60 14.85
CA PRO A 168 8.95 18.05 13.50
C PRO A 168 9.01 16.52 13.55
N PRO A 169 8.48 15.83 12.52
CA PRO A 169 8.55 14.37 12.42
C PRO A 169 9.99 13.89 12.57
N HIS A 170 10.18 12.67 13.08
CA HIS A 170 11.51 12.11 13.32
C HIS A 170 12.20 11.88 11.98
N VAL A 171 13.09 12.78 11.59
CA VAL A 171 13.95 12.63 10.41
C VAL A 171 15.24 11.98 10.87
N GLN A 172 15.51 10.78 10.40
CA GLN A 172 16.84 10.19 10.46
C GLN A 172 17.79 11.13 9.71
N ASP A 173 19.02 11.29 10.22
CA ASP A 173 20.07 12.09 9.57
C ASP A 173 19.85 13.62 9.52
N ARG A 174 19.12 14.19 10.50
CA ARG A 174 18.98 15.67 10.63
C ARG A 174 20.32 16.41 10.63
N GLY A 175 21.36 15.78 11.18
CA GLY A 175 22.72 16.34 11.18
C GLY A 175 23.24 16.58 9.77
N VAL A 176 23.00 15.66 8.85
CA VAL A 176 23.42 15.78 7.44
C VAL A 176 22.69 16.93 6.73
N LEU A 177 21.36 17.05 6.94
CA LEU A 177 20.59 18.16 6.38
C LEU A 177 21.04 19.51 6.96
N SER A 178 21.32 19.56 8.26
CA SER A 178 21.83 20.76 8.92
C SER A 178 23.20 21.17 8.40
N LEU A 179 24.07 20.20 8.08
CA LEU A 179 25.37 20.45 7.47
C LEU A 179 25.22 21.06 6.06
N GLY A 180 24.34 20.53 5.22
CA GLY A 180 24.05 21.08 3.90
C GLY A 180 23.50 22.51 3.96
N LEU A 181 22.57 22.78 4.87
CA LEU A 181 22.02 24.13 5.09
C LEU A 181 23.08 25.09 5.62
N LEU A 182 23.95 24.63 6.52
CA LEU A 182 25.05 25.45 7.03
C LEU A 182 26.06 25.80 5.93
N ALA A 183 26.41 24.83 5.07
CA ALA A 183 27.30 25.07 3.93
C ALA A 183 26.70 26.12 2.99
N LEU A 184 25.42 25.99 2.63
CA LEU A 184 24.73 26.99 1.81
C LEU A 184 24.71 28.38 2.48
N PHE A 185 24.43 28.43 3.77
CA PHE A 185 24.41 29.70 4.51
C PHE A 185 25.78 30.37 4.54
N LEU A 186 26.85 29.60 4.77
CA LEU A 186 28.21 30.13 4.82
C LEU A 186 28.68 30.66 3.45
N THR A 187 28.43 29.93 2.37
CA THR A 187 28.80 30.39 1.02
C THR A 187 27.98 31.61 0.61
N PHE A 188 26.70 31.63 0.92
CA PHE A 188 25.87 32.80 0.67
C PHE A 188 26.31 34.03 1.48
N ALA A 189 26.63 33.87 2.77
CA ALA A 189 27.14 34.94 3.62
C ALA A 189 28.49 35.45 3.11
N HIS A 190 29.39 34.53 2.68
CA HIS A 190 30.65 34.88 2.04
C HIS A 190 30.45 35.78 0.82
N ASP A 191 29.58 35.39 -0.13
CA ASP A 191 29.35 36.13 -1.35
C ASP A 191 28.73 37.51 -1.08
N ARG A 192 27.90 37.64 -0.05
CA ARG A 192 27.35 38.94 0.40
C ARG A 192 28.40 39.83 1.02
N ILE A 193 29.31 39.29 1.85
CA ILE A 193 30.39 40.04 2.43
C ILE A 193 31.40 40.45 1.34
N ALA A 194 31.74 39.52 0.43
CA ALA A 194 32.65 39.79 -0.67
C ALA A 194 32.10 40.83 -1.64
N SER A 195 30.78 40.90 -1.85
CA SER A 195 30.15 41.95 -2.68
C SER A 195 30.19 43.36 -2.04
N THR A 196 30.51 43.47 -0.78
CA THR A 196 30.77 44.76 -0.15
C THR A 196 32.16 45.21 -0.57
N ARG A 197 32.34 46.51 -0.96
CA ARG A 197 33.62 47.10 -1.41
C ARG A 197 34.76 47.01 -0.35
N LEU A 198 34.53 46.35 0.76
CA LEU A 198 35.50 46.27 1.87
C LEU A 198 36.65 45.28 1.55
N PHE A 199 36.47 44.25 0.71
CA PHE A 199 37.50 43.21 0.56
C PHE A 199 38.05 43.03 -0.88
N GLY A 200 37.57 43.74 -1.88
CA GLY A 200 38.18 43.86 -3.24
C GLY A 200 38.28 42.55 -4.07
N TRP A 201 37.71 41.44 -3.62
CA TRP A 201 37.70 40.18 -4.37
C TRP A 201 36.28 39.69 -4.54
N HIS A 202 36.03 39.06 -5.68
CA HIS A 202 34.71 38.51 -6.04
C HIS A 202 34.89 37.03 -6.36
N ALA A 203 34.23 36.19 -5.58
CA ALA A 203 34.13 34.77 -5.87
C ALA A 203 32.68 34.34 -5.64
N ASP A 204 32.04 33.78 -6.65
CA ASP A 204 30.69 33.21 -6.56
C ASP A 204 30.80 31.79 -5.94
N THR A 205 30.68 31.71 -4.62
CA THR A 205 30.79 30.43 -3.86
C THR A 205 29.45 29.77 -3.62
N GLU A 206 28.32 30.46 -3.79
CA GLU A 206 26.95 29.95 -3.63
C GLU A 206 26.71 28.60 -4.36
N PRO A 207 27.14 28.37 -5.62
CA PRO A 207 26.94 27.11 -6.31
C PRO A 207 27.56 25.89 -5.59
N TYR A 208 28.69 26.07 -4.94
CA TYR A 208 29.37 25.00 -4.19
C TYR A 208 28.62 24.67 -2.89
N GLY A 209 28.13 25.68 -2.16
CA GLY A 209 27.29 25.47 -0.99
C GLY A 209 25.99 24.76 -1.31
N LEU A 210 25.37 25.12 -2.42
CA LEU A 210 24.15 24.46 -2.89
C LEU A 210 24.43 23.03 -3.37
N PHE A 211 25.58 22.78 -4.01
CA PHE A 211 26.01 21.42 -4.34
C PHE A 211 26.14 20.54 -3.10
N VAL A 212 26.78 21.02 -2.04
CA VAL A 212 26.86 20.30 -0.77
C VAL A 212 25.46 19.99 -0.22
N LEU A 213 24.54 20.97 -0.26
CA LEU A 213 23.15 20.76 0.16
C LEU A 213 22.45 19.69 -0.70
N ILE A 214 22.65 19.72 -2.05
CA ILE A 214 22.09 18.72 -2.98
C ILE A 214 22.63 17.33 -2.64
N CYS A 215 23.93 17.20 -2.38
CA CYS A 215 24.52 15.92 -1.95
C CYS A 215 23.92 15.43 -0.63
N CYS A 216 23.75 16.30 0.36
CA CYS A 216 23.12 15.96 1.64
C CYS A 216 21.65 15.54 1.47
N LEU A 217 20.89 16.27 0.67
CA LEU A 217 19.49 15.95 0.38
C LEU A 217 19.37 14.63 -0.39
N GLY A 218 20.21 14.40 -1.39
CA GLY A 218 20.25 13.15 -2.16
C GLY A 218 20.58 11.95 -1.26
N TYR A 219 21.56 12.09 -0.38
CA TYR A 219 21.91 11.05 0.60
C TYR A 219 20.72 10.69 1.51
N VAL A 220 20.08 11.72 2.11
CA VAL A 220 18.93 11.49 3.01
C VAL A 220 17.73 10.92 2.26
N ALA A 221 17.45 11.42 1.04
CA ALA A 221 16.39 10.90 0.20
C ALA A 221 16.61 9.42 -0.14
N THR A 222 17.81 9.06 -0.57
CA THR A 222 18.16 7.67 -0.91
C THR A 222 18.06 6.75 0.30
N ARG A 223 18.62 7.17 1.45
CA ARG A 223 18.50 6.40 2.70
C ARG A 223 17.07 6.17 3.12
N ARG A 224 16.20 7.18 3.00
CA ARG A 224 14.77 7.05 3.33
C ARG A 224 14.08 6.02 2.43
N VAL A 225 14.33 6.06 1.12
CA VAL A 225 13.77 5.10 0.18
C VAL A 225 14.23 3.68 0.50
N LEU A 226 15.54 3.48 0.71
CA LEU A 226 16.09 2.15 1.05
C LEU A 226 15.57 1.62 2.40
N ALA A 227 15.43 2.49 3.40
CA ALA A 227 14.89 2.09 4.70
C ALA A 227 13.42 1.65 4.61
N ASN A 228 12.61 2.36 3.83
CA ASN A 228 11.21 2.00 3.61
C ASN A 228 11.08 0.68 2.83
N GLU A 229 11.94 0.44 1.82
CA GLU A 229 11.97 -0.84 1.11
C GLU A 229 12.36 -1.99 2.05
N GLY A 230 13.39 -1.80 2.87
CA GLY A 230 13.79 -2.80 3.85
C GLY A 230 12.65 -3.15 4.83
N LEU A 231 11.90 -2.15 5.29
CA LEU A 231 10.74 -2.38 6.16
C LEU A 231 9.62 -3.15 5.45
N LEU A 232 9.30 -2.80 4.19
CA LEU A 232 8.28 -3.51 3.42
C LEU A 232 8.66 -4.98 3.16
N VAL A 233 9.93 -5.25 2.86
CA VAL A 233 10.44 -6.63 2.69
C VAL A 233 10.33 -7.39 4.01
N SER A 234 10.77 -6.81 5.14
CA SER A 234 10.67 -7.44 6.46
C SER A 234 9.23 -7.75 6.85
N LEU A 235 8.30 -6.80 6.68
CA LEU A 235 6.88 -7.03 6.92
C LEU A 235 6.30 -8.12 6.02
N GLY A 236 6.72 -8.16 4.75
CA GLY A 236 6.32 -9.22 3.83
C GLY A 236 6.82 -10.61 4.27
N GLU A 237 8.03 -10.71 4.81
CA GLU A 237 8.57 -11.97 5.36
C GLU A 237 7.84 -12.40 6.63
N GLU A 238 7.52 -11.47 7.53
CA GLU A 238 6.71 -11.76 8.73
C GLU A 238 5.31 -12.25 8.35
N MET A 239 4.66 -11.60 7.38
CA MET A 239 3.35 -12.04 6.88
C MET A 239 3.39 -13.45 6.26
N ARG A 240 4.44 -13.75 5.48
CA ARG A 240 4.64 -15.10 4.93
C ARG A 240 4.87 -16.14 6.01
N ALA A 241 5.59 -15.77 7.08
CA ALA A 241 5.77 -16.66 8.23
C ALA A 241 4.44 -16.93 8.95
N ALA A 242 3.64 -15.91 9.20
CA ALA A 242 2.30 -16.04 9.78
C ALA A 242 1.39 -16.92 8.91
N SER A 243 1.40 -16.72 7.58
CA SER A 243 0.66 -17.55 6.63
C SER A 243 1.07 -19.04 6.70
N ARG A 244 2.37 -19.34 6.77
CA ARG A 244 2.83 -20.73 6.92
C ARG A 244 2.36 -21.38 8.20
N ILE A 245 2.36 -20.63 9.31
CA ILE A 245 1.85 -21.12 10.60
C ILE A 245 0.35 -21.39 10.49
N GLN A 246 -0.43 -20.46 9.96
CA GLN A 246 -1.86 -20.62 9.76
C GLN A 246 -2.19 -21.80 8.85
N ASN A 247 -1.52 -21.95 7.73
CA ASN A 247 -1.72 -23.09 6.82
C ASN A 247 -1.39 -24.43 7.49
N SER A 248 -0.54 -24.45 8.52
CA SER A 248 -0.21 -25.68 9.25
C SER A 248 -1.30 -26.13 10.24
N ILE A 249 -2.26 -25.25 10.59
CA ILE A 249 -3.40 -25.60 11.45
C ILE A 249 -4.61 -26.07 10.64
N LEU A 250 -4.67 -25.75 9.34
CA LEU A 250 -5.68 -26.29 8.44
C LEU A 250 -5.39 -27.78 8.15
N PRO A 251 -6.42 -28.58 7.82
CA PRO A 251 -6.23 -29.98 7.46
C PRO A 251 -5.27 -30.14 6.29
N SER A 252 -4.21 -30.89 6.47
CA SER A 252 -3.25 -31.20 5.38
C SER A 252 -3.77 -32.26 4.41
N THR A 253 -4.76 -33.05 4.84
CA THR A 253 -5.41 -34.10 4.05
C THR A 253 -6.90 -34.14 4.35
N ILE A 254 -7.68 -34.37 3.32
CA ILE A 254 -9.12 -34.61 3.46
C ILE A 254 -9.30 -36.08 3.88
N PRO A 255 -10.05 -36.40 4.98
CA PRO A 255 -10.22 -37.76 5.41
C PRO A 255 -11.10 -38.55 4.41
N GLU A 256 -10.69 -39.75 4.11
CA GLU A 256 -11.52 -40.71 3.36
C GLU A 256 -12.45 -41.41 4.33
N ILE A 257 -13.77 -41.20 4.18
CA ILE A 257 -14.77 -41.79 5.09
C ILE A 257 -15.88 -42.45 4.28
N GLY A 258 -15.70 -43.72 4.04
CA GLY A 258 -16.71 -44.58 3.43
C GLY A 258 -17.32 -44.02 2.15
N SER A 259 -18.61 -43.69 2.19
CA SER A 259 -19.36 -43.14 1.07
C SER A 259 -19.36 -41.60 0.97
N PHE A 260 -18.62 -40.90 1.84
CA PHE A 260 -18.53 -39.43 1.77
C PHE A 260 -17.37 -39.00 0.90
N HIS A 261 -17.66 -38.32 -0.21
CA HIS A 261 -16.65 -37.72 -1.09
C HIS A 261 -16.56 -36.22 -0.79
N LEU A 262 -15.46 -35.83 -0.19
CA LEU A 262 -15.22 -34.45 0.28
C LEU A 262 -14.34 -33.69 -0.67
N ALA A 263 -14.65 -32.41 -0.88
CA ALA A 263 -13.79 -31.46 -1.53
C ALA A 263 -13.82 -30.13 -0.76
N VAL A 264 -12.71 -29.41 -0.78
CA VAL A 264 -12.62 -28.08 -0.16
C VAL A 264 -11.88 -27.13 -1.08
N GLN A 265 -12.39 -25.91 -1.17
CA GLN A 265 -11.67 -24.78 -1.76
C GLN A 265 -11.55 -23.69 -0.72
N TYR A 266 -10.34 -23.16 -0.61
CA TYR A 266 -9.98 -22.14 0.36
C TYR A 266 -9.14 -21.08 -0.35
N ALA A 267 -9.66 -19.86 -0.44
CA ALA A 267 -9.03 -18.74 -1.11
C ALA A 267 -8.94 -17.53 -0.16
N PRO A 268 -7.82 -17.34 0.52
CA PRO A 268 -7.62 -16.21 1.41
C PRO A 268 -7.52 -14.90 0.60
N MET A 269 -8.14 -13.83 1.11
CA MET A 269 -8.06 -12.48 0.54
C MET A 269 -6.66 -11.88 0.68
N THR A 270 -5.99 -12.16 1.79
CA THR A 270 -4.65 -11.65 2.12
C THR A 270 -3.68 -12.80 2.40
N ALA A 271 -2.47 -12.47 2.90
CA ALA A 271 -1.49 -13.48 3.28
C ALA A 271 -1.98 -14.40 4.41
N VAL A 272 -2.88 -13.92 5.26
CA VAL A 272 -3.54 -14.67 6.36
C VAL A 272 -5.03 -14.35 6.32
N ALA A 273 -5.88 -15.31 6.72
CA ALA A 273 -7.33 -15.27 6.61
C ALA A 273 -8.03 -15.34 7.97
N GLY A 274 -9.29 -14.87 8.03
CA GLY A 274 -10.21 -15.09 9.13
C GLY A 274 -10.88 -16.46 9.06
N ASP A 275 -11.03 -16.99 7.86
CA ASP A 275 -11.66 -18.27 7.61
C ASP A 275 -10.89 -19.47 8.19
N PHE A 276 -11.63 -20.42 8.70
CA PHE A 276 -11.12 -21.68 9.23
C PHE A 276 -12.06 -22.83 8.87
N TYR A 277 -11.51 -23.98 8.54
CA TYR A 277 -12.25 -25.22 8.39
C TYR A 277 -11.47 -26.41 8.96
N ASP A 278 -12.20 -27.47 9.38
CA ASP A 278 -11.58 -28.70 9.85
C ASP A 278 -12.50 -29.92 9.67
N PHE A 279 -11.89 -31.09 9.63
CA PHE A 279 -12.55 -32.39 9.54
C PHE A 279 -12.20 -33.23 10.76
N LEU A 280 -13.23 -33.73 11.45
CA LEU A 280 -13.11 -34.47 12.70
C LEU A 280 -13.63 -35.87 12.49
N VAL A 281 -12.77 -36.86 12.48
CA VAL A 281 -13.19 -38.28 12.50
C VAL A 281 -13.58 -38.63 13.91
N ILE A 282 -14.90 -38.61 14.20
CA ILE A 282 -15.44 -38.85 15.54
C ILE A 282 -15.37 -40.32 15.88
N ARG A 283 -15.74 -41.20 14.94
CA ARG A 283 -15.62 -42.63 14.96
C ARG A 283 -15.72 -43.19 13.54
N PRO A 284 -15.39 -44.47 13.28
CA PRO A 284 -15.51 -45.05 11.95
C PRO A 284 -16.89 -44.79 11.34
N GLY A 285 -16.93 -44.20 10.12
CA GLY A 285 -18.17 -43.84 9.44
C GLY A 285 -18.88 -42.58 9.97
N CYS A 286 -18.29 -41.86 10.92
CA CYS A 286 -18.86 -40.62 11.46
C CYS A 286 -17.88 -39.45 11.35
N LEU A 287 -18.33 -38.39 10.69
CA LEU A 287 -17.55 -37.20 10.38
C LEU A 287 -18.18 -35.96 10.98
N GLY A 288 -17.39 -35.17 11.69
CA GLY A 288 -17.68 -33.76 12.02
C GLY A 288 -16.98 -32.85 11.04
N ILE A 289 -17.66 -31.79 10.59
CA ILE A 289 -17.10 -30.74 9.72
C ILE A 289 -17.39 -29.43 10.40
N VAL A 290 -16.38 -28.61 10.58
CA VAL A 290 -16.50 -27.21 11.04
C VAL A 290 -16.04 -26.26 9.94
N VAL A 291 -16.81 -25.20 9.76
CA VAL A 291 -16.41 -24.01 8.98
C VAL A 291 -16.69 -22.81 9.87
N ALA A 292 -15.76 -21.90 9.96
CA ALA A 292 -15.89 -20.67 10.75
C ALA A 292 -15.26 -19.50 10.00
N ASP A 293 -15.82 -18.32 10.21
CA ASP A 293 -15.27 -17.06 9.74
C ASP A 293 -15.18 -16.05 10.89
N VAL A 294 -14.01 -15.45 11.04
CA VAL A 294 -13.72 -14.49 12.12
C VAL A 294 -13.87 -13.07 11.62
N THR A 295 -14.66 -12.27 12.30
CA THR A 295 -14.89 -10.86 11.97
C THR A 295 -13.59 -10.08 11.80
N GLY A 296 -13.43 -9.40 10.65
CA GLY A 296 -12.24 -8.65 10.29
C GLY A 296 -11.24 -9.49 9.51
N HIS A 297 -10.06 -8.95 9.25
CA HIS A 297 -9.07 -9.61 8.38
C HIS A 297 -7.65 -9.48 8.94
N GLY A 298 -6.74 -10.26 8.37
CA GLY A 298 -5.32 -10.20 8.69
C GLY A 298 -4.95 -10.94 9.98
N VAL A 299 -3.82 -10.57 10.59
CA VAL A 299 -3.23 -11.32 11.73
C VAL A 299 -4.17 -11.47 12.93
N PRO A 300 -4.94 -10.45 13.36
CA PRO A 300 -5.85 -10.62 14.49
C PRO A 300 -6.91 -11.70 14.23
N ALA A 301 -7.53 -11.72 13.05
CA ALA A 301 -8.52 -12.71 12.68
C ALA A 301 -7.90 -14.12 12.61
N ALA A 302 -6.72 -14.26 11.99
CA ALA A 302 -5.98 -15.51 11.91
C ALA A 302 -5.63 -16.12 13.29
N LEU A 303 -5.32 -15.27 14.29
CA LEU A 303 -5.10 -15.73 15.66
C LEU A 303 -6.37 -16.30 16.29
N VAL A 304 -7.52 -15.66 16.08
CA VAL A 304 -8.81 -16.17 16.58
C VAL A 304 -9.21 -17.46 15.84
N ALA A 305 -8.98 -17.57 14.53
CA ALA A 305 -9.15 -18.81 13.78
C ALA A 305 -8.31 -19.97 14.38
N SER A 306 -7.08 -19.67 14.81
CA SER A 306 -6.24 -20.63 15.54
C SER A 306 -6.84 -21.05 16.88
N MET A 307 -7.50 -20.12 17.59
CA MET A 307 -8.21 -20.44 18.84
C MET A 307 -9.44 -21.31 18.58
N VAL A 308 -10.16 -21.09 17.47
CA VAL A 308 -11.26 -21.97 17.04
C VAL A 308 -10.75 -23.40 16.85
N LYS A 309 -9.59 -23.61 16.18
CA LYS A 309 -8.97 -24.93 16.03
C LYS A 309 -8.74 -25.64 17.36
N VAL A 310 -8.14 -24.92 18.31
CA VAL A 310 -7.89 -25.50 19.67
C VAL A 310 -9.21 -25.81 20.38
N ALA A 311 -10.19 -24.90 20.27
CA ALA A 311 -11.51 -25.11 20.90
C ALA A 311 -12.25 -26.30 20.30
N VAL A 312 -12.23 -26.46 18.97
CA VAL A 312 -12.80 -27.64 18.28
C VAL A 312 -12.17 -28.93 18.80
N SER A 313 -10.83 -28.98 18.86
CA SER A 313 -10.10 -30.14 19.33
C SER A 313 -10.41 -30.48 20.78
N ALA A 314 -10.64 -29.49 21.64
CA ALA A 314 -11.00 -29.68 23.05
C ALA A 314 -12.42 -30.22 23.26
N HIS A 315 -13.30 -30.12 22.26
CA HIS A 315 -14.70 -30.58 22.35
C HIS A 315 -15.01 -31.77 21.41
N MET A 316 -13.98 -32.47 20.92
CA MET A 316 -14.15 -33.64 20.04
C MET A 316 -15.05 -34.73 20.62
N ASP A 317 -15.03 -34.94 21.93
CA ASP A 317 -15.88 -35.92 22.59
C ASP A 317 -17.39 -35.65 22.45
N LEU A 318 -17.75 -34.39 22.19
CA LEU A 318 -19.11 -33.92 21.91
C LEU A 318 -19.43 -33.86 20.41
N GLY A 319 -18.55 -34.36 19.56
CA GLY A 319 -18.63 -34.18 18.10
C GLY A 319 -19.89 -34.72 17.44
N ALA A 320 -20.64 -35.63 18.10
CA ALA A 320 -21.95 -36.10 17.63
C ALA A 320 -23.11 -35.15 18.00
N GLU A 321 -22.88 -34.10 18.76
CA GLU A 321 -23.86 -33.14 19.24
C GLU A 321 -23.51 -31.72 18.80
N PRO A 322 -23.85 -31.33 17.55
CA PRO A 322 -23.46 -30.03 16.93
C PRO A 322 -23.71 -28.82 17.83
N GLY A 323 -24.88 -28.71 18.44
CA GLY A 323 -25.21 -27.59 19.32
C GLY A 323 -24.27 -27.47 20.52
N LYS A 324 -23.82 -28.61 21.10
CA LYS A 324 -22.86 -28.59 22.21
C LYS A 324 -21.44 -28.23 21.76
N VAL A 325 -21.04 -28.63 20.53
CA VAL A 325 -19.75 -28.23 19.95
C VAL A 325 -19.72 -26.70 19.76
N ILE A 326 -20.73 -26.15 19.11
CA ILE A 326 -20.85 -24.71 18.91
C ILE A 326 -20.88 -23.94 20.24
N ALA A 327 -21.61 -24.40 21.23
CA ALA A 327 -21.64 -23.80 22.57
C ALA A 327 -20.26 -23.85 23.27
N GLY A 328 -19.50 -24.92 23.07
CA GLY A 328 -18.13 -25.07 23.56
C GLY A 328 -17.17 -24.08 22.91
N LEU A 329 -17.27 -23.91 21.58
CA LEU A 329 -16.53 -22.89 20.83
C LEU A 329 -16.84 -21.49 21.34
N ASN A 330 -18.13 -21.16 21.47
CA ASN A 330 -18.60 -19.89 22.00
C ASN A 330 -18.04 -19.60 23.41
N SER A 331 -18.13 -20.55 24.32
CA SER A 331 -17.59 -20.42 25.68
C SER A 331 -16.08 -20.13 25.68
N THR A 332 -15.33 -20.73 24.76
CA THR A 332 -13.90 -20.52 24.63
C THR A 332 -13.59 -19.13 24.09
N LEU A 333 -14.27 -18.69 23.03
CA LEU A 333 -14.07 -17.37 22.42
C LEU A 333 -14.47 -16.24 23.38
N CYS A 334 -15.61 -16.35 24.07
CA CYS A 334 -16.02 -15.34 25.05
C CYS A 334 -14.97 -15.10 26.14
N ARG A 335 -14.21 -16.14 26.52
CA ARG A 335 -13.16 -16.03 27.54
C ARG A 335 -11.84 -15.48 27.02
N GLN A 336 -11.50 -15.71 25.76
CA GLN A 336 -10.16 -15.50 25.25
C GLN A 336 -10.07 -14.47 24.13
N ALA A 337 -11.10 -14.28 23.31
CA ALA A 337 -11.05 -13.50 22.10
C ALA A 337 -11.39 -12.00 22.24
N HIS A 338 -11.52 -11.48 23.44
CA HIS A 338 -11.69 -10.07 23.86
C HIS A 338 -12.16 -9.10 22.75
N GLY A 339 -13.46 -9.19 22.37
CA GLY A 339 -14.07 -8.27 21.40
C GLY A 339 -13.92 -8.66 19.93
N GLN A 340 -13.42 -9.86 19.65
CA GLN A 340 -13.48 -10.50 18.34
C GLN A 340 -14.63 -11.49 18.35
N TYR A 341 -15.35 -11.57 17.25
CA TYR A 341 -16.49 -12.44 17.05
C TYR A 341 -16.20 -13.38 15.88
N ALA A 342 -16.93 -14.50 15.81
CA ALA A 342 -16.84 -15.37 14.66
C ALA A 342 -18.22 -15.96 14.32
N THR A 343 -18.45 -16.23 13.06
CA THR A 343 -19.50 -17.14 12.62
C THR A 343 -18.95 -18.56 12.62
N ALA A 344 -19.78 -19.55 12.85
CA ALA A 344 -19.37 -20.95 12.69
C ALA A 344 -20.56 -21.84 12.36
N ALA A 345 -20.29 -22.85 11.52
CA ALA A 345 -21.19 -23.96 11.26
C ALA A 345 -20.51 -25.29 11.68
N TYR A 346 -21.24 -26.19 12.26
CA TYR A 346 -20.79 -27.53 12.52
C TYR A 346 -21.81 -28.55 12.02
N VAL A 347 -21.33 -29.47 11.20
CA VAL A 347 -22.12 -30.56 10.61
C VAL A 347 -21.59 -31.90 11.13
N PHE A 348 -22.43 -32.73 11.69
CA PHE A 348 -22.13 -34.12 12.00
C PHE A 348 -22.81 -35.02 10.99
N LEU A 349 -22.09 -35.98 10.41
CA LEU A 349 -22.59 -36.95 9.44
C LEU A 349 -22.38 -38.37 9.98
N ASP A 350 -23.44 -39.19 10.02
CA ASP A 350 -23.39 -40.63 10.39
C ASP A 350 -23.78 -41.45 9.15
N GLN A 351 -22.79 -42.12 8.58
CA GLN A 351 -22.97 -42.94 7.39
C GLN A 351 -23.91 -44.12 7.65
N ALA A 352 -23.75 -44.79 8.78
CA ALA A 352 -24.53 -45.99 9.09
C ALA A 352 -26.03 -45.70 9.31
N ARG A 353 -26.33 -44.55 9.89
CA ARG A 353 -27.70 -44.07 10.10
C ARG A 353 -28.29 -43.33 8.93
N ARG A 354 -27.46 -42.95 7.94
CA ARG A 354 -27.83 -42.03 6.85
C ARG A 354 -28.48 -40.74 7.38
N MET A 355 -27.87 -40.18 8.37
CA MET A 355 -28.36 -38.98 9.06
C MET A 355 -27.25 -37.93 9.14
N GLY A 356 -27.63 -36.70 9.00
CA GLY A 356 -26.82 -35.55 9.37
C GLY A 356 -27.45 -34.76 10.50
N CYS A 357 -26.66 -34.03 11.23
CA CYS A 357 -27.09 -33.08 12.23
C CYS A 357 -26.29 -31.78 12.11
N TYR A 358 -26.96 -30.64 12.14
CA TYR A 358 -26.39 -29.34 11.89
C TYR A 358 -26.70 -28.34 12.98
N SER A 359 -25.74 -27.46 13.29
CA SER A 359 -25.92 -26.31 14.16
C SER A 359 -24.98 -25.19 13.73
N ALA A 360 -25.39 -23.95 13.92
CA ALA A 360 -24.57 -22.80 13.56
C ALA A 360 -24.69 -21.61 14.53
N ALA A 361 -23.72 -20.73 14.45
CA ALA A 361 -23.62 -19.46 15.16
C ALA A 361 -23.45 -18.33 14.16
N GLY A 362 -24.54 -17.70 13.68
CA GLY A 362 -24.52 -16.57 12.75
C GLY A 362 -23.91 -16.89 11.39
N HIS A 363 -23.77 -18.15 11.02
CA HIS A 363 -23.12 -18.61 9.79
C HIS A 363 -24.14 -18.75 8.66
N PRO A 364 -23.74 -18.59 7.37
CA PRO A 364 -24.60 -18.90 6.24
C PRO A 364 -25.23 -20.30 6.33
N PRO A 365 -26.44 -20.52 5.74
CA PRO A 365 -27.14 -21.80 5.85
C PRO A 365 -26.34 -22.95 5.22
N LEU A 366 -26.46 -24.14 5.81
CA LEU A 366 -26.04 -25.38 5.17
C LEU A 366 -26.99 -25.67 3.98
N LEU A 367 -26.45 -25.83 2.80
CA LEU A 367 -27.23 -26.19 1.61
C LEU A 367 -27.19 -27.70 1.39
N LEU A 368 -28.37 -28.32 1.28
CA LEU A 368 -28.53 -29.73 0.93
C LEU A 368 -29.27 -29.84 -0.40
N TRP A 369 -28.56 -30.27 -1.43
CA TRP A 369 -29.14 -30.60 -2.72
C TRP A 369 -29.57 -32.06 -2.76
N HIS A 370 -30.90 -32.29 -2.79
CA HIS A 370 -31.48 -33.59 -3.02
C HIS A 370 -31.51 -33.92 -4.50
N ARG A 371 -30.57 -34.75 -4.95
CA ARG A 371 -30.41 -35.06 -6.41
C ARG A 371 -31.63 -35.75 -7.00
N ALA A 372 -32.23 -36.69 -6.27
CA ALA A 372 -33.40 -37.44 -6.77
C ALA A 372 -34.63 -36.52 -6.95
N ALA A 373 -34.84 -35.60 -6.01
CA ALA A 373 -35.98 -34.68 -6.04
C ALA A 373 -35.67 -33.40 -6.86
N ARG A 374 -34.37 -33.12 -7.13
CA ARG A 374 -33.88 -31.86 -7.72
C ARG A 374 -34.33 -30.64 -6.93
N THR A 375 -34.25 -30.73 -5.64
CA THR A 375 -34.61 -29.63 -4.69
C THR A 375 -33.44 -29.25 -3.84
N LEU A 376 -33.32 -27.94 -3.60
CA LEU A 376 -32.37 -27.39 -2.66
C LEU A 376 -33.09 -27.12 -1.34
N LEU A 377 -32.58 -27.70 -0.26
CA LEU A 377 -33.01 -27.44 1.09
C LEU A 377 -31.95 -26.57 1.80
N GLU A 378 -32.39 -25.49 2.41
CA GLU A 378 -31.56 -24.62 3.24
C GLU A 378 -31.80 -24.92 4.70
N LEU A 379 -30.78 -25.38 5.40
CA LEU A 379 -30.82 -25.61 6.84
C LEU A 379 -30.28 -24.36 7.55
N ASN A 380 -31.17 -23.60 8.12
CA ASN A 380 -30.89 -22.28 8.69
C ASN A 380 -31.05 -22.22 10.21
N GLU A 381 -30.66 -23.30 10.92
CA GLU A 381 -30.61 -23.32 12.39
C GLU A 381 -29.39 -22.57 12.87
N THR A 382 -29.56 -21.29 13.18
CA THR A 382 -28.45 -20.43 13.60
C THR A 382 -28.76 -19.71 14.91
N GLY A 383 -27.75 -19.58 15.77
CA GLY A 383 -27.79 -18.78 17.00
C GLY A 383 -26.97 -17.51 16.89
N LEU A 384 -26.69 -16.83 18.00
CA LEU A 384 -25.83 -15.67 18.06
C LEU A 384 -24.40 -16.03 17.63
N LEU A 385 -23.70 -15.04 17.06
CA LEU A 385 -22.26 -15.12 16.76
C LEU A 385 -21.48 -15.62 17.97
N LEU A 386 -20.43 -16.39 17.72
CA LEU A 386 -19.49 -16.80 18.75
C LEU A 386 -18.77 -15.58 19.37
N GLY A 387 -18.59 -15.61 20.69
CA GLY A 387 -17.90 -14.55 21.43
C GLY A 387 -18.81 -13.43 21.94
N VAL A 388 -20.12 -13.43 21.62
CA VAL A 388 -21.08 -12.38 22.03
C VAL A 388 -21.60 -12.63 23.45
N ARG A 389 -22.07 -13.85 23.75
CA ARG A 389 -22.68 -14.21 25.02
C ARG A 389 -22.23 -15.60 25.47
N SER A 390 -21.59 -15.71 26.62
CA SER A 390 -20.92 -16.94 27.07
C SER A 390 -21.86 -18.13 27.34
N ASN A 391 -23.13 -17.88 27.69
CA ASN A 391 -24.12 -18.93 28.06
C ASN A 391 -25.18 -19.07 26.96
N GLU A 392 -24.81 -18.85 25.70
CA GLU A 392 -25.74 -19.07 24.59
C GLU A 392 -25.91 -20.57 24.33
N GLU A 393 -27.15 -20.98 24.12
CA GLU A 393 -27.51 -22.31 23.68
C GLU A 393 -27.75 -22.30 22.17
N TYR A 394 -27.23 -23.31 21.47
CA TYR A 394 -27.38 -23.44 20.04
C TYR A 394 -28.26 -24.62 19.70
N ALA A 395 -29.35 -24.35 19.01
CA ALA A 395 -30.23 -25.36 18.48
C ALA A 395 -29.50 -26.20 17.42
N GLN A 396 -29.99 -27.45 17.25
CA GLN A 396 -29.48 -28.32 16.19
C GLN A 396 -30.65 -28.98 15.45
N THR A 397 -30.45 -29.24 14.17
CA THR A 397 -31.45 -29.86 13.28
C THR A 397 -30.91 -31.14 12.69
N GLU A 398 -31.67 -32.23 12.78
CA GLU A 398 -31.36 -33.49 12.11
C GLU A 398 -31.97 -33.51 10.71
N PHE A 399 -31.28 -34.16 9.76
CA PHE A 399 -31.72 -34.33 8.39
C PHE A 399 -31.28 -35.70 7.84
N SER A 400 -32.06 -36.22 6.90
CA SER A 400 -31.74 -37.49 6.23
C SER A 400 -30.78 -37.28 5.06
N LEU A 401 -29.99 -38.32 4.77
CA LEU A 401 -29.05 -38.36 3.66
C LEU A 401 -29.42 -39.46 2.68
N GLU A 402 -29.53 -39.13 1.41
CA GLU A 402 -29.75 -40.07 0.33
C GLU A 402 -28.52 -40.21 -0.57
N THR A 403 -28.37 -41.35 -1.24
CA THR A 403 -27.29 -41.55 -2.18
C THR A 403 -27.46 -40.58 -3.36
N GLY A 404 -26.40 -39.82 -3.67
CA GLY A 404 -26.38 -38.79 -4.71
C GLY A 404 -26.65 -37.39 -4.18
N ASP A 405 -27.03 -37.23 -2.92
CA ASP A 405 -27.16 -35.89 -2.32
C ASP A 405 -25.82 -35.19 -2.21
N ARG A 406 -25.86 -33.84 -2.23
CA ARG A 406 -24.71 -32.95 -2.06
C ARG A 406 -24.98 -31.93 -0.97
N LEU A 407 -24.02 -31.79 -0.06
CA LEU A 407 -24.01 -30.75 0.98
C LEU A 407 -22.96 -29.69 0.62
N LEU A 408 -23.28 -28.42 0.91
CA LEU A 408 -22.34 -27.31 0.87
C LEU A 408 -22.36 -26.56 2.18
N VAL A 409 -21.15 -26.37 2.76
CA VAL A 409 -20.91 -25.44 3.85
C VAL A 409 -19.94 -24.39 3.31
N TYR A 410 -20.23 -23.11 3.49
CA TYR A 410 -19.46 -22.03 2.88
C TYR A 410 -19.46 -20.77 3.73
N THR A 411 -18.45 -19.92 3.57
CA THR A 411 -18.38 -18.60 4.20
C THR A 411 -19.02 -17.53 3.31
N ASP A 412 -19.42 -16.43 3.93
CA ASP A 412 -20.16 -15.34 3.25
C ASP A 412 -19.40 -14.70 2.09
N GLY A 413 -18.04 -14.70 2.12
CA GLY A 413 -17.22 -14.24 1.00
C GLY A 413 -17.52 -14.92 -0.34
N LEU A 414 -18.15 -16.11 -0.33
CA LEU A 414 -18.62 -16.79 -1.55
C LEU A 414 -19.80 -16.06 -2.19
N ILE A 415 -20.77 -15.63 -1.40
CA ILE A 415 -22.01 -15.01 -1.89
C ILE A 415 -21.94 -13.48 -1.94
N GLU A 416 -21.09 -12.85 -1.12
CA GLU A 416 -20.89 -11.41 -1.06
C GLU A 416 -19.93 -10.88 -2.14
N ALA A 417 -19.35 -11.75 -2.98
CA ALA A 417 -18.52 -11.34 -4.11
C ALA A 417 -19.29 -10.39 -5.03
N VAL A 418 -18.78 -9.15 -5.21
CA VAL A 418 -19.48 -8.06 -5.91
C VAL A 418 -18.89 -7.82 -7.30
N ASN A 419 -19.74 -7.71 -8.33
CA ASN A 419 -19.30 -7.37 -9.68
C ASN A 419 -19.13 -5.86 -9.90
N ALA A 420 -18.72 -5.46 -11.11
CA ALA A 420 -18.52 -4.06 -11.48
C ALA A 420 -19.78 -3.19 -11.39
N ARG A 421 -20.97 -3.80 -11.34
CA ARG A 421 -22.26 -3.11 -11.21
C ARG A 421 -22.72 -2.97 -9.77
N GLY A 422 -21.97 -3.53 -8.80
CA GLY A 422 -22.36 -3.56 -7.41
C GLY A 422 -23.35 -4.69 -7.07
N GLU A 423 -23.51 -5.70 -7.94
CA GLU A 423 -24.38 -6.85 -7.71
C GLU A 423 -23.57 -7.97 -7.05
N GLU A 424 -24.09 -8.53 -5.96
CA GLU A 424 -23.51 -9.70 -5.29
C GLU A 424 -23.71 -10.96 -6.12
N PHE A 425 -22.85 -11.96 -5.93
CA PHE A 425 -23.06 -13.30 -6.50
C PHE A 425 -24.37 -13.88 -5.96
N GLY A 426 -24.54 -13.87 -4.66
CA GLY A 426 -25.79 -14.14 -3.97
C GLY A 426 -26.24 -15.59 -3.96
N GLU A 427 -27.15 -15.92 -3.04
CA GLU A 427 -27.69 -17.27 -2.85
C GLU A 427 -28.44 -17.80 -4.06
N ALA A 428 -29.15 -16.95 -4.79
CA ALA A 428 -29.91 -17.34 -5.97
C ALA A 428 -29.02 -17.93 -7.08
N LYS A 429 -27.88 -17.29 -7.35
CA LYS A 429 -26.90 -17.80 -8.34
C LYS A 429 -26.19 -19.05 -7.84
N LEU A 430 -25.88 -19.11 -6.54
CA LEU A 430 -25.33 -20.31 -5.94
C LEU A 430 -26.28 -21.50 -6.13
N GLY A 431 -27.58 -21.32 -5.87
CA GLY A 431 -28.60 -22.34 -6.10
C GLY A 431 -28.72 -22.76 -7.57
N GLU A 432 -28.68 -21.80 -8.52
CA GLU A 432 -28.66 -22.07 -9.97
C GLU A 432 -27.40 -22.85 -10.37
N PHE A 433 -26.23 -22.47 -9.81
CA PHE A 433 -24.96 -23.16 -10.07
C PHE A 433 -25.02 -24.61 -9.61
N ILE A 434 -25.54 -24.87 -8.38
CA ILE A 434 -25.71 -26.21 -7.83
C ILE A 434 -26.57 -27.08 -8.74
N ALA A 435 -27.74 -26.56 -9.15
CA ALA A 435 -28.68 -27.28 -10.03
C ALA A 435 -28.08 -27.60 -11.41
N THR A 436 -27.31 -26.64 -11.95
CA THR A 436 -26.73 -26.79 -13.31
C THR A 436 -25.54 -27.76 -13.32
N HIS A 437 -24.76 -27.81 -12.25
CA HIS A 437 -23.52 -28.58 -12.17
C HIS A 437 -23.62 -29.81 -11.25
N GLN A 438 -24.83 -30.29 -10.99
CA GLN A 438 -25.09 -31.42 -10.08
C GLN A 438 -24.36 -32.72 -10.44
N ASP A 439 -23.98 -32.89 -11.74
CA ASP A 439 -23.35 -34.12 -12.26
C ASP A 439 -21.82 -34.11 -12.11
N LEU A 440 -21.20 -32.96 -11.75
CA LEU A 440 -19.77 -32.90 -11.54
C LEU A 440 -19.40 -33.59 -10.20
N PRO A 441 -18.26 -34.31 -10.12
CA PRO A 441 -17.71 -34.76 -8.85
C PRO A 441 -17.42 -33.59 -7.90
N ALA A 442 -17.43 -33.81 -6.59
CA ALA A 442 -17.25 -32.78 -5.56
C ALA A 442 -16.04 -31.86 -5.81
N GLU A 443 -14.89 -32.43 -6.18
CA GLU A 443 -13.66 -31.67 -6.44
C GLU A 443 -13.80 -30.71 -7.63
N GLN A 444 -14.26 -31.22 -8.77
CA GLN A 444 -14.48 -30.41 -9.97
C GLN A 444 -15.58 -29.36 -9.77
N PHE A 445 -16.61 -29.72 -9.01
CA PHE A 445 -17.68 -28.78 -8.64
C PHE A 445 -17.13 -27.63 -7.80
N ALA A 446 -16.37 -27.92 -6.75
CA ALA A 446 -15.81 -26.92 -5.86
C ALA A 446 -14.82 -25.99 -6.57
N GLU A 447 -13.93 -26.54 -7.42
CA GLU A 447 -13.01 -25.74 -8.24
C GLU A 447 -13.76 -24.82 -9.19
N ARG A 448 -14.78 -25.34 -9.89
CA ARG A 448 -15.54 -24.55 -10.85
C ARG A 448 -16.37 -23.46 -10.20
N LEU A 449 -16.93 -23.73 -9.01
CA LEU A 449 -17.65 -22.75 -8.22
C LEU A 449 -16.72 -21.60 -7.79
N LEU A 450 -15.56 -21.93 -7.24
CA LEU A 450 -14.58 -20.92 -6.84
C LEU A 450 -14.13 -20.06 -8.05
N ASP A 451 -13.84 -20.71 -9.19
CA ASP A 451 -13.46 -20.03 -10.43
C ASP A 451 -14.55 -19.06 -10.93
N GLU A 452 -15.83 -19.44 -10.84
CA GLU A 452 -16.97 -18.60 -11.22
C GLU A 452 -17.06 -17.38 -10.30
N VAL A 453 -16.98 -17.59 -8.99
CA VAL A 453 -17.01 -16.51 -7.99
C VAL A 453 -15.82 -15.56 -8.14
N LEU A 454 -14.60 -16.08 -8.36
CA LEU A 454 -13.41 -15.25 -8.57
C LEU A 454 -13.43 -14.47 -9.89
N ARG A 455 -14.16 -14.94 -10.88
CA ARG A 455 -14.37 -14.23 -12.16
C ARG A 455 -15.49 -13.19 -12.09
N TRP A 456 -16.39 -13.30 -11.13
CA TRP A 456 -17.54 -12.40 -10.98
C TRP A 456 -17.14 -10.92 -10.86
N PRO A 457 -16.13 -10.54 -10.05
CA PRO A 457 -15.62 -9.17 -9.98
C PRO A 457 -14.94 -8.68 -11.26
N LYS A 458 -14.32 -9.60 -12.05
CA LYS A 458 -13.46 -9.24 -13.20
C LYS A 458 -14.19 -8.72 -14.43
N ASN A 459 -15.52 -8.77 -14.49
CA ASN A 459 -16.29 -8.20 -15.59
C ASN A 459 -16.28 -6.65 -15.64
N GLY A 460 -15.06 -6.06 -15.54
CA GLY A 460 -14.80 -4.62 -15.68
C GLY A 460 -14.34 -3.88 -14.42
N SER A 461 -14.11 -4.57 -13.30
CA SER A 461 -13.63 -3.98 -12.07
C SER A 461 -12.18 -4.39 -11.76
N THR A 462 -11.38 -3.42 -11.33
CA THR A 462 -10.05 -3.64 -10.73
C THR A 462 -10.13 -4.01 -9.25
N ARG A 463 -11.35 -4.29 -8.71
CA ARG A 463 -11.48 -4.68 -7.31
C ARG A 463 -10.95 -6.10 -7.12
N ALA A 464 -10.00 -6.23 -6.21
CA ALA A 464 -9.55 -7.50 -5.66
C ALA A 464 -10.71 -8.18 -4.91
N GLN A 465 -10.60 -9.48 -4.67
CA GLN A 465 -11.43 -10.25 -3.74
C GLN A 465 -11.65 -9.43 -2.45
N ALA A 466 -12.90 -9.37 -1.98
CA ALA A 466 -13.29 -8.48 -0.88
C ALA A 466 -13.20 -9.17 0.48
N ASP A 467 -13.30 -10.50 0.51
CA ASP A 467 -13.23 -11.33 1.71
C ASP A 467 -12.60 -12.69 1.45
N ASP A 468 -12.30 -13.46 2.49
CA ASP A 468 -11.84 -14.83 2.41
C ASP A 468 -12.99 -15.72 1.88
N ILE A 469 -12.67 -16.76 1.11
CA ILE A 469 -13.67 -17.68 0.56
C ILE A 469 -13.31 -19.10 0.97
N THR A 470 -14.23 -19.73 1.68
CA THR A 470 -14.15 -21.16 2.02
C THR A 470 -15.41 -21.86 1.54
N VAL A 471 -15.26 -22.97 0.85
CA VAL A 471 -16.39 -23.87 0.50
C VAL A 471 -15.99 -25.32 0.70
N VAL A 472 -16.81 -26.05 1.45
CA VAL A 472 -16.69 -27.48 1.67
C VAL A 472 -17.87 -28.15 0.98
N VAL A 473 -17.58 -29.08 0.07
CA VAL A 473 -18.56 -29.85 -0.69
C VAL A 473 -18.48 -31.30 -0.25
N ILE A 474 -19.64 -31.91 0.01
CA ILE A 474 -19.73 -33.31 0.43
C ILE A 474 -20.75 -34.02 -0.48
N ASP A 475 -20.31 -34.99 -1.27
CA ASP A 475 -21.17 -35.87 -2.05
C ASP A 475 -21.44 -37.19 -1.29
N ILE A 476 -22.68 -37.59 -1.26
CA ILE A 476 -23.10 -38.81 -0.60
C ILE A 476 -23.11 -39.95 -1.61
N GLY A 477 -22.13 -40.83 -1.53
CA GLY A 477 -22.00 -41.99 -2.37
C GLY A 477 -22.85 -43.19 -1.93
N SER A 478 -22.77 -44.29 -2.70
CA SER A 478 -23.33 -45.58 -2.27
C SER A 478 -22.52 -46.20 -1.14
N MET A 479 -23.18 -46.88 -0.25
CA MET A 479 -22.49 -47.64 0.82
C MET A 479 -21.61 -48.71 0.16
N PRO A 480 -20.37 -48.91 0.62
CA PRO A 480 -19.65 -50.13 0.29
C PRO A 480 -20.42 -51.36 0.76
N GLU A 481 -20.56 -52.35 -0.08
CA GLU A 481 -21.21 -53.64 0.25
C GLU A 481 -20.51 -54.39 1.36
#